data_229c96cf9dc1272923adbb915ea431bd
#
_entry.id   229c96cf9dc1272923adbb915ea431bd
#
_cell.length_a   1.000
_cell.length_b   1.000
_cell.length_c   1.000
_cell.angle_alpha   90.00
_cell.angle_beta   90.00
_cell.angle_gamma   90.00
#
_symmetry.space_group_name_H-M   'P 1'
#
loop_
_entity.id
_entity.type
_entity.pdbx_description
1 polymer ?
#
loop_
_entity_poly.entity_id
_entity_poly.type
_entity_poly.pdbx_seq_one_letter_code
_entity_poly.pdbx_strand_id
1 'polypeptide(L)'
;MIKYEEVTPEEHNVHIINSIKKKYPELRQASKPITFALTYAGTWHTLVKNLNLPEDQAKEIEARYHELYKESDEWVNKHLKEAEETGYVTGAFGLKVRTPLLQRSVMNSKYTPKEAAAERRTAGNALGQSWCLLNNRSANEVMEKVWNSPYAEDILPVAQIHDALYFFIKDDLDILVWFNQVLIKAMEWQEDPVIAHDEVKLGGDLEIFWPDWSHGIEIPNNATKEEIIRILHDETSNK
;
A
#
# COMPACT_ATOMS: atom_id res chain seq x y z
N MET A 1 -20.94 16.15 -7.92
CA MET A 1 -19.62 15.52 -8.13
C MET A 1 -18.60 16.65 -8.04
N ILE A 2 -17.67 16.61 -7.08
CA ILE A 2 -16.60 17.62 -6.99
C ILE A 2 -15.65 17.31 -8.16
N LYS A 3 -15.42 18.29 -9.03
CA LYS A 3 -14.42 18.12 -10.09
C LYS A 3 -13.05 18.12 -9.44
N TYR A 4 -12.19 17.22 -9.87
CA TYR A 4 -10.82 17.10 -9.36
C TYR A 4 -10.02 18.42 -9.46
N GLU A 5 -10.28 19.19 -10.52
CA GLU A 5 -9.70 20.51 -10.78
C GLU A 5 -10.07 21.59 -9.73
N GLU A 6 -11.10 21.33 -8.92
CA GLU A 6 -11.56 22.24 -7.86
C GLU A 6 -10.96 21.88 -6.49
N VAL A 7 -10.14 20.80 -6.42
CA VAL A 7 -9.55 20.29 -5.17
C VAL A 7 -8.10 20.71 -5.14
N THR A 8 -7.82 21.77 -4.38
CA THR A 8 -6.44 22.18 -4.06
C THR A 8 -5.99 21.50 -2.77
N PRO A 9 -4.66 21.34 -2.51
CA PRO A 9 -4.15 20.71 -1.30
C PRO A 9 -4.29 21.56 -0.04
N GLU A 10 -5.21 22.50 0.00
CA GLU A 10 -5.54 23.28 1.18
C GLU A 10 -6.25 22.41 2.24
N GLU A 11 -6.01 22.72 3.51
CA GLU A 11 -6.46 21.91 4.65
C GLU A 11 -7.97 21.59 4.61
N HIS A 12 -8.82 22.54 4.25
CA HIS A 12 -10.26 22.30 4.14
C HIS A 12 -10.64 21.35 3.01
N ASN A 13 -9.88 21.32 1.89
CA ASN A 13 -10.09 20.42 0.78
C ASN A 13 -9.68 18.99 1.10
N VAL A 14 -8.60 18.81 1.89
CA VAL A 14 -8.21 17.49 2.42
C VAL A 14 -9.35 16.90 3.25
N HIS A 15 -10.03 17.71 4.07
CA HIS A 15 -11.19 17.24 4.82
C HIS A 15 -12.36 16.84 3.91
N ILE A 16 -12.61 17.57 2.82
CA ILE A 16 -13.62 17.22 1.82
C ILE A 16 -13.27 15.90 1.12
N ILE A 17 -12.01 15.73 0.70
CA ILE A 17 -11.54 14.49 0.06
C ILE A 17 -11.72 13.31 1.01
N ASN A 18 -11.29 13.43 2.25
CA ASN A 18 -11.43 12.38 3.25
C ASN A 18 -12.90 12.04 3.55
N SER A 19 -13.82 13.00 3.39
CA SER A 19 -15.25 12.77 3.56
C SER A 19 -15.85 11.86 2.48
N ILE A 20 -15.20 11.68 1.32
CA ILE A 20 -15.67 10.83 0.21
C ILE A 20 -15.82 9.38 0.67
N LYS A 21 -14.92 8.89 1.51
CA LYS A 21 -14.99 7.54 2.11
C LYS A 21 -16.35 7.29 2.78
N LYS A 22 -16.87 8.29 3.47
CA LYS A 22 -18.16 8.21 4.21
C LYS A 22 -19.37 8.52 3.34
N LYS A 23 -19.24 9.46 2.38
CA LYS A 23 -20.35 9.89 1.51
C LYS A 23 -20.66 8.94 0.38
N TYR A 24 -19.63 8.26 -0.16
CA TYR A 24 -19.75 7.41 -1.35
C TYR A 24 -19.01 6.07 -1.16
N PRO A 25 -19.33 5.29 -0.11
CA PRO A 25 -18.59 4.05 0.19
C PRO A 25 -18.67 3.02 -0.95
N GLU A 26 -19.84 2.89 -1.58
CA GLU A 26 -20.04 1.95 -2.69
C GLU A 26 -19.21 2.32 -3.94
N LEU A 27 -19.21 3.61 -4.32
CA LEU A 27 -18.41 4.09 -5.46
C LEU A 27 -16.92 3.94 -5.19
N ARG A 28 -16.48 4.22 -3.97
CA ARG A 28 -15.09 4.01 -3.55
C ARG A 28 -14.73 2.53 -3.63
N GLN A 29 -15.60 1.64 -3.17
CA GLN A 29 -15.35 0.20 -3.23
C GLN A 29 -15.32 -0.31 -4.67
N ALA A 30 -16.21 0.18 -5.54
CA ALA A 30 -16.24 -0.17 -6.95
C ALA A 30 -15.00 0.32 -7.73
N SER A 31 -14.39 1.44 -7.32
CA SER A 31 -13.17 1.97 -7.97
C SER A 31 -11.90 1.19 -7.65
N LYS A 32 -11.82 0.49 -6.52
CA LYS A 32 -10.61 -0.23 -6.09
C LYS A 32 -10.14 -1.28 -7.10
N PRO A 33 -11.00 -2.23 -7.58
CA PRO A 33 -10.57 -3.24 -8.53
C PRO A 33 -10.06 -2.64 -9.84
N ILE A 34 -10.63 -1.51 -10.27
CA ILE A 34 -10.22 -0.76 -11.46
C ILE A 34 -8.81 -0.22 -11.27
N THR A 35 -8.60 0.53 -10.18
CA THR A 35 -7.32 1.13 -9.84
C THR A 35 -6.24 0.05 -9.71
N PHE A 36 -6.50 -1.02 -8.96
CA PHE A 36 -5.54 -2.11 -8.80
C PHE A 36 -5.21 -2.80 -10.13
N ALA A 37 -6.21 -3.06 -10.98
CA ALA A 37 -5.97 -3.67 -12.28
C ALA A 37 -4.99 -2.84 -13.12
N LEU A 38 -5.18 -1.53 -13.18
CA LEU A 38 -4.31 -0.62 -13.95
C LEU A 38 -2.95 -0.42 -13.28
N THR A 39 -2.89 -0.29 -11.95
CA THR A 39 -1.63 -0.20 -11.19
C THR A 39 -0.73 -1.40 -11.45
N TYR A 40 -1.31 -2.60 -11.60
CA TYR A 40 -0.57 -3.82 -11.91
C TYR A 40 -0.39 -4.07 -13.42
N ALA A 41 -0.32 -3.00 -14.20
CA ALA A 41 -0.12 -3.02 -15.65
C ALA A 41 -1.18 -3.82 -16.42
N GLY A 42 -2.39 -3.91 -15.88
CA GLY A 42 -3.58 -4.31 -16.64
C GLY A 42 -3.92 -3.24 -17.67
N THR A 43 -4.74 -3.60 -18.64
CA THR A 43 -5.21 -2.71 -19.68
C THR A 43 -6.74 -2.67 -19.68
N TRP A 44 -7.32 -1.83 -20.52
CA TRP A 44 -8.77 -1.80 -20.73
C TRP A 44 -9.36 -3.19 -21.00
N HIS A 45 -8.61 -4.08 -21.66
CA HIS A 45 -9.05 -5.48 -21.85
C HIS A 45 -9.25 -6.22 -20.51
N THR A 46 -8.40 -5.93 -19.51
CA THR A 46 -8.54 -6.49 -18.16
C THR A 46 -9.81 -6.00 -17.50
N LEU A 47 -10.14 -4.72 -17.68
CA LEU A 47 -11.35 -4.11 -17.14
C LEU A 47 -12.62 -4.69 -17.78
N VAL A 48 -12.61 -4.86 -19.10
CA VAL A 48 -13.72 -5.52 -19.82
C VAL A 48 -13.89 -6.97 -19.36
N LYS A 49 -12.80 -7.74 -19.33
CA LYS A 49 -12.86 -9.18 -19.03
C LYS A 49 -13.23 -9.49 -17.58
N ASN A 50 -12.66 -8.75 -16.64
CA ASN A 50 -12.76 -9.08 -15.20
C ASN A 50 -13.87 -8.29 -14.48
N LEU A 51 -14.23 -7.11 -14.99
CA LEU A 51 -15.20 -6.22 -14.35
C LEU A 51 -16.44 -5.99 -15.20
N ASN A 52 -16.53 -6.63 -16.39
CA ASN A 52 -17.64 -6.49 -17.34
C ASN A 52 -17.95 -5.04 -17.74
N LEU A 53 -16.94 -4.17 -17.77
CA LEU A 53 -17.12 -2.80 -18.21
C LEU A 53 -17.30 -2.73 -19.73
N PRO A 54 -18.15 -1.82 -20.26
CA PRO A 54 -18.19 -1.54 -21.68
C PRO A 54 -16.83 -1.11 -22.22
N GLU A 55 -16.48 -1.53 -23.43
CA GLU A 55 -15.15 -1.29 -24.02
C GLU A 55 -14.78 0.19 -24.06
N ASP A 56 -15.71 1.04 -24.52
CA ASP A 56 -15.47 2.49 -24.61
C ASP A 56 -15.20 3.12 -23.23
N GLN A 57 -15.97 2.70 -22.23
CA GLN A 57 -15.77 3.15 -20.85
C GLN A 57 -14.44 2.65 -20.28
N ALA A 58 -14.06 1.41 -20.54
CA ALA A 58 -12.80 0.84 -20.08
C ALA A 58 -11.60 1.57 -20.69
N LYS A 59 -11.64 1.92 -21.97
CA LYS A 59 -10.61 2.72 -22.65
C LYS A 59 -10.50 4.14 -22.09
N GLU A 60 -11.64 4.78 -21.83
CA GLU A 60 -11.66 6.12 -21.23
C GLU A 60 -11.05 6.10 -19.81
N ILE A 61 -11.39 5.10 -19.00
CA ILE A 61 -10.85 4.95 -17.65
C ILE A 61 -9.33 4.73 -17.71
N GLU A 62 -8.83 3.85 -18.58
CA GLU A 62 -7.40 3.62 -18.75
C GLU A 62 -6.67 4.91 -19.16
N ALA A 63 -7.20 5.64 -20.13
CA ALA A 63 -6.59 6.90 -20.58
C ALA A 63 -6.51 7.94 -19.46
N ARG A 64 -7.59 8.13 -18.69
CA ARG A 64 -7.63 9.04 -17.55
C ARG A 64 -6.71 8.59 -16.41
N TYR A 65 -6.58 7.29 -16.19
CA TYR A 65 -5.66 6.75 -15.21
C TYR A 65 -4.22 7.11 -15.55
N HIS A 66 -3.78 6.88 -16.78
CA HIS A 66 -2.42 7.20 -17.22
C HIS A 66 -2.16 8.71 -17.29
N GLU A 67 -3.16 9.53 -17.56
CA GLU A 67 -3.05 10.99 -17.46
C GLU A 67 -2.82 11.43 -16.00
N LEU A 68 -3.57 10.88 -15.06
CA LEU A 68 -3.47 11.19 -13.63
C LEU A 68 -2.13 10.74 -13.03
N TYR A 69 -1.65 9.56 -13.45
CA TYR A 69 -0.42 8.95 -12.92
C TYR A 69 0.77 9.04 -13.88
N LYS A 70 0.79 10.05 -14.74
CA LYS A 70 1.81 10.24 -15.77
C LYS A 70 3.24 10.21 -15.22
N GLU A 71 3.50 10.87 -14.11
CA GLU A 71 4.82 10.90 -13.49
C GLU A 71 5.28 9.50 -13.04
N SER A 72 4.36 8.70 -12.49
CA SER A 72 4.63 7.31 -12.14
C SER A 72 4.97 6.47 -13.36
N ASP A 73 4.23 6.63 -14.45
CA ASP A 73 4.49 5.93 -15.71
C ASP A 73 5.85 6.32 -16.30
N GLU A 74 6.19 7.59 -16.30
CA GLU A 74 7.49 8.11 -16.76
C GLU A 74 8.64 7.55 -15.91
N TRP A 75 8.47 7.50 -14.59
CA TRP A 75 9.44 6.92 -13.67
C TRP A 75 9.67 5.43 -13.95
N VAL A 76 8.60 4.63 -14.07
CA VAL A 76 8.68 3.20 -14.41
C VAL A 76 9.35 2.99 -15.75
N ASN A 77 8.96 3.75 -16.79
CA ASN A 77 9.54 3.64 -18.13
C ASN A 77 11.02 3.98 -18.16
N LYS A 78 11.47 4.96 -17.38
CA LYS A 78 12.90 5.29 -17.23
C LYS A 78 13.68 4.09 -16.69
N HIS A 79 13.21 3.46 -15.60
CA HIS A 79 13.91 2.31 -15.00
C HIS A 79 13.88 1.07 -15.90
N LEU A 80 12.79 0.86 -16.65
CA LEU A 80 12.73 -0.21 -17.63
C LEU A 80 13.72 0.00 -18.79
N LYS A 81 13.93 1.25 -19.21
CA LYS A 81 14.93 1.57 -20.21
C LYS A 81 16.36 1.34 -19.69
N GLU A 82 16.63 1.69 -18.45
CA GLU A 82 17.92 1.38 -17.81
C GLU A 82 18.14 -0.15 -17.70
N ALA A 83 17.06 -0.92 -17.48
CA ALA A 83 17.11 -2.37 -17.43
C ALA A 83 17.46 -3.03 -18.79
N GLU A 84 17.19 -2.37 -19.90
CA GLU A 84 17.63 -2.82 -21.24
C GLU A 84 19.16 -2.86 -21.35
N GLU A 85 19.86 -2.01 -20.63
CA GLU A 85 21.32 -1.94 -20.60
C GLU A 85 21.92 -2.82 -19.51
N THR A 86 21.33 -2.80 -18.32
CA THR A 86 21.88 -3.46 -17.12
C THR A 86 21.48 -4.92 -16.97
N GLY A 87 20.33 -5.32 -17.54
CA GLY A 87 19.75 -6.66 -17.42
C GLY A 87 18.97 -6.89 -16.11
N TYR A 88 18.66 -5.84 -15.36
CA TYR A 88 17.82 -5.91 -14.17
C TYR A 88 17.19 -4.55 -13.84
N VAL A 89 16.06 -4.58 -13.14
CA VAL A 89 15.53 -3.42 -12.42
C VAL A 89 15.92 -3.50 -10.95
N THR A 90 16.17 -2.34 -10.33
CA THR A 90 16.46 -2.25 -8.91
C THR A 90 15.24 -1.66 -8.21
N GLY A 91 14.61 -2.47 -7.35
CA GLY A 91 13.50 -2.07 -6.50
C GLY A 91 13.96 -1.57 -5.13
N ALA A 92 13.02 -1.51 -4.18
CA ALA A 92 13.25 -1.07 -2.82
C ALA A 92 14.40 -1.84 -2.15
N PHE A 93 15.16 -1.15 -1.29
CA PHE A 93 16.27 -1.71 -0.54
C PHE A 93 17.34 -2.41 -1.39
N GLY A 94 17.47 -2.00 -2.68
CA GLY A 94 18.44 -2.58 -3.60
C GLY A 94 18.07 -3.96 -4.14
N LEU A 95 16.81 -4.41 -3.99
CA LEU A 95 16.32 -5.67 -4.55
C LEU A 95 16.45 -5.64 -6.07
N LYS A 96 17.22 -6.58 -6.62
CA LYS A 96 17.43 -6.71 -8.07
C LYS A 96 16.53 -7.80 -8.66
N VAL A 97 15.71 -7.42 -9.63
CA VAL A 97 14.89 -8.33 -10.43
C VAL A 97 15.47 -8.40 -11.84
N ARG A 98 15.92 -9.58 -12.24
CA ARG A 98 16.59 -9.81 -13.52
C ARG A 98 15.63 -9.66 -14.70
N THR A 99 16.13 -9.05 -15.78
CA THR A 99 15.35 -8.78 -17.00
C THR A 99 16.15 -9.20 -18.26
N PRO A 100 16.46 -10.50 -18.41
CA PRO A 100 17.33 -10.97 -19.50
C PRO A 100 16.72 -10.77 -20.88
N LEU A 101 15.39 -10.71 -21.01
CA LEU A 101 14.73 -10.46 -22.28
C LEU A 101 14.73 -8.97 -22.64
N LEU A 102 14.59 -8.08 -21.68
CA LEU A 102 14.71 -6.64 -21.91
C LEU A 102 16.14 -6.25 -22.29
N GLN A 103 17.14 -6.82 -21.64
CA GLN A 103 18.55 -6.57 -21.95
C GLN A 103 18.91 -6.89 -23.42
N ARG A 104 18.18 -7.83 -24.03
CA ARG A 104 18.36 -8.24 -25.43
C ARG A 104 17.21 -7.75 -26.30
N SER A 105 16.58 -6.64 -25.95
CA SER A 105 15.28 -6.19 -26.48
C SER A 105 15.21 -6.14 -28.00
N VAL A 106 16.28 -5.71 -28.69
CA VAL A 106 16.29 -5.64 -30.15
C VAL A 106 16.16 -7.03 -30.79
N MET A 107 16.84 -8.03 -30.25
CA MET A 107 16.72 -9.42 -30.74
C MET A 107 15.47 -10.12 -30.20
N ASN A 108 15.17 -9.98 -28.93
CA ASN A 108 14.11 -10.68 -28.26
C ASN A 108 12.72 -10.12 -28.55
N SER A 109 12.58 -8.81 -28.72
CA SER A 109 11.32 -8.21 -29.16
C SER A 109 10.93 -8.67 -30.57
N LYS A 110 11.90 -9.08 -31.38
CA LYS A 110 11.67 -9.63 -32.72
C LYS A 110 11.27 -11.10 -32.69
N TYR A 111 11.89 -11.92 -31.83
CA TYR A 111 11.72 -13.37 -31.82
C TYR A 111 10.78 -13.87 -30.71
N THR A 112 10.71 -13.16 -29.59
CA THR A 112 9.89 -13.50 -28.42
C THR A 112 9.14 -12.27 -27.87
N PRO A 113 8.31 -11.60 -28.68
CA PRO A 113 7.68 -10.33 -28.31
C PRO A 113 6.70 -10.48 -27.13
N LYS A 114 6.04 -11.62 -26.99
CA LYS A 114 5.10 -11.88 -25.90
C LYS A 114 5.83 -12.07 -24.57
N GLU A 115 6.92 -12.80 -24.57
CA GLU A 115 7.75 -13.06 -23.41
C GLU A 115 8.46 -11.79 -22.95
N ALA A 116 9.00 -11.00 -23.87
CA ALA A 116 9.60 -9.69 -23.57
C ALA A 116 8.55 -8.71 -22.98
N ALA A 117 7.35 -8.68 -23.52
CA ALA A 117 6.25 -7.88 -22.98
C ALA A 117 5.81 -8.35 -21.58
N ALA A 118 5.81 -9.68 -21.33
CA ALA A 118 5.52 -10.22 -20.01
C ALA A 118 6.59 -9.85 -18.99
N GLU A 119 7.87 -9.97 -19.36
CA GLU A 119 8.99 -9.57 -18.50
C GLU A 119 8.95 -8.07 -18.19
N ARG A 120 8.64 -7.23 -19.19
CA ARG A 120 8.49 -5.78 -19.00
C ARG A 120 7.40 -5.47 -17.96
N ARG A 121 6.24 -6.12 -18.02
CA ARG A 121 5.18 -5.95 -17.02
C ARG A 121 5.63 -6.42 -15.64
N THR A 122 6.27 -7.58 -15.55
CA THR A 122 6.79 -8.11 -14.28
C THR A 122 7.82 -7.18 -13.65
N ALA A 123 8.75 -6.65 -14.46
CA ALA A 123 9.76 -5.71 -14.00
C ALA A 123 9.15 -4.37 -13.56
N GLY A 124 8.19 -3.83 -14.30
CA GLY A 124 7.48 -2.62 -13.94
C GLY A 124 6.71 -2.78 -12.64
N ASN A 125 6.00 -3.91 -12.47
CA ASN A 125 5.32 -4.22 -11.22
C ASN A 125 6.29 -4.38 -10.04
N ALA A 126 7.43 -5.01 -10.25
CA ALA A 126 8.44 -5.20 -9.21
C ALA A 126 9.00 -3.89 -8.67
N LEU A 127 9.12 -2.85 -9.51
CA LEU A 127 9.56 -1.53 -9.07
C LEU A 127 8.64 -0.96 -7.99
N GLY A 128 7.31 -0.97 -8.22
CA GLY A 128 6.34 -0.48 -7.23
C GLY A 128 6.12 -1.46 -6.07
N GLN A 129 5.89 -2.74 -6.37
CA GLN A 129 5.56 -3.75 -5.35
C GLN A 129 6.71 -4.06 -4.40
N SER A 130 7.97 -3.84 -4.80
CA SER A 130 9.11 -4.02 -3.90
C SER A 130 9.03 -3.16 -2.64
N TRP A 131 8.30 -2.06 -2.67
CA TRP A 131 8.07 -1.21 -1.49
C TRP A 131 7.19 -1.86 -0.41
N CYS A 132 6.53 -2.99 -0.69
CA CYS A 132 5.92 -3.83 0.33
C CYS A 132 6.96 -4.36 1.34
N LEU A 133 8.26 -4.35 1.00
CA LEU A 133 9.35 -4.65 1.93
C LEU A 133 9.46 -3.65 3.10
N LEU A 134 8.85 -2.47 2.99
CA LEU A 134 8.70 -1.55 4.13
C LEU A 134 7.93 -2.20 5.28
N ASN A 135 6.92 -3.01 4.96
CA ASN A 135 6.18 -3.75 5.97
C ASN A 135 7.07 -4.79 6.68
N ASN A 136 7.92 -5.51 5.93
CA ASN A 136 8.89 -6.45 6.50
C ASN A 136 9.92 -5.74 7.39
N ARG A 137 10.40 -4.58 6.94
CA ARG A 137 11.31 -3.75 7.73
C ARG A 137 10.66 -3.32 9.05
N SER A 138 9.42 -2.84 8.99
CA SER A 138 8.66 -2.44 10.18
C SER A 138 8.44 -3.62 11.12
N ALA A 139 8.08 -4.80 10.59
CA ALA A 139 7.94 -6.02 11.37
C ALA A 139 9.23 -6.39 12.12
N ASN A 140 10.38 -6.34 11.43
CA ASN A 140 11.67 -6.63 12.07
C ASN A 140 12.00 -5.63 13.17
N GLU A 141 11.80 -4.33 12.92
CA GLU A 141 12.05 -3.29 13.93
C GLU A 141 11.13 -3.44 15.15
N VAL A 142 9.84 -3.70 14.92
CA VAL A 142 8.88 -3.96 16.00
C VAL A 142 9.29 -5.14 16.83
N MET A 143 9.63 -6.28 16.18
CA MET A 143 10.04 -7.51 16.89
C MET A 143 11.34 -7.35 17.65
N GLU A 144 12.32 -6.62 17.11
CA GLU A 144 13.53 -6.29 17.84
C GLU A 144 13.24 -5.51 19.14
N LYS A 145 12.33 -4.53 19.06
CA LYS A 145 11.88 -3.78 20.25
C LYS A 145 11.11 -4.64 21.23
N VAL A 146 10.22 -5.52 20.73
CA VAL A 146 9.46 -6.46 21.57
C VAL A 146 10.39 -7.38 22.34
N TRP A 147 11.35 -8.03 21.67
CA TRP A 147 12.30 -8.96 22.32
C TRP A 147 13.22 -8.30 23.35
N ASN A 148 13.49 -7.01 23.19
CA ASN A 148 14.27 -6.22 24.15
C ASN A 148 13.43 -5.48 25.21
N SER A 149 12.12 -5.77 25.28
CA SER A 149 11.18 -5.17 26.23
C SER A 149 10.77 -6.16 27.32
N PRO A 150 10.12 -5.67 28.41
CA PRO A 150 9.50 -6.56 29.39
C PRO A 150 8.34 -7.40 28.84
N TYR A 151 7.86 -7.10 27.63
CA TYR A 151 6.68 -7.70 27.00
C TYR A 151 7.03 -8.79 25.95
N ALA A 152 8.26 -9.29 25.96
CA ALA A 152 8.76 -10.26 24.98
C ALA A 152 7.92 -11.54 24.88
N GLU A 153 7.33 -11.98 25.99
CA GLU A 153 6.46 -13.17 26.05
C GLU A 153 4.97 -12.85 25.89
N ASP A 154 4.60 -11.58 25.95
CA ASP A 154 3.22 -11.11 25.91
C ASP A 154 2.78 -10.65 24.50
N ILE A 155 3.70 -10.52 23.54
CA ILE A 155 3.46 -10.06 22.17
C ILE A 155 4.06 -11.06 21.18
N LEU A 156 3.22 -11.73 20.41
CA LEU A 156 3.63 -12.78 19.49
C LEU A 156 3.22 -12.42 18.04
N PRO A 157 4.17 -12.41 17.08
CA PRO A 157 3.84 -12.24 15.67
C PRO A 157 3.11 -13.50 15.17
N VAL A 158 2.00 -13.32 14.48
CA VAL A 158 1.14 -14.42 14.02
C VAL A 158 1.17 -14.57 12.53
N ALA A 159 1.00 -13.46 11.81
CA ALA A 159 0.93 -13.47 10.35
C ALA A 159 1.32 -12.12 9.77
N GLN A 160 1.75 -12.17 8.52
CA GLN A 160 1.88 -11.01 7.66
C GLN A 160 1.07 -11.30 6.39
N ILE A 161 0.07 -10.47 6.13
CA ILE A 161 -0.84 -10.64 4.99
C ILE A 161 -0.88 -9.31 4.23
N HIS A 162 -0.29 -9.26 3.04
CA HIS A 162 -0.13 -8.06 2.23
C HIS A 162 0.61 -6.94 3.00
N ASP A 163 -0.08 -5.87 3.35
CA ASP A 163 0.39 -4.66 4.04
C ASP A 163 0.05 -4.63 5.53
N ALA A 164 -0.52 -5.72 6.04
CA ALA A 164 -0.91 -5.86 7.43
C ALA A 164 -0.01 -6.85 8.20
N LEU A 165 0.31 -6.46 9.43
CA LEU A 165 1.01 -7.28 10.42
C LEU A 165 0.03 -7.68 11.52
N TYR A 166 -0.01 -8.97 11.86
CA TYR A 166 -0.91 -9.52 12.86
C TYR A 166 -0.13 -10.04 14.05
N PHE A 167 -0.60 -9.68 15.25
CA PHE A 167 0.02 -10.07 16.52
C PHE A 167 -1.04 -10.60 17.48
N PHE A 168 -0.69 -11.58 18.27
CA PHE A 168 -1.36 -11.82 19.53
C PHE A 168 -0.72 -10.96 20.60
N ILE A 169 -1.54 -10.21 21.31
CA ILE A 169 -1.12 -9.34 22.41
C ILE A 169 -1.91 -9.78 23.65
N LYS A 170 -1.24 -9.93 24.77
CA LYS A 170 -1.89 -10.17 26.04
C LYS A 170 -2.90 -9.07 26.35
N ASP A 171 -4.05 -9.47 26.90
CA ASP A 171 -5.12 -8.54 27.31
C ASP A 171 -4.66 -7.66 28.50
N ASP A 172 -3.87 -6.64 28.15
CA ASP A 172 -3.31 -5.65 29.08
C ASP A 172 -3.20 -4.31 28.35
N LEU A 173 -3.83 -3.29 28.92
CA LEU A 173 -3.89 -1.95 28.32
C LEU A 173 -2.52 -1.24 28.28
N ASP A 174 -1.63 -1.52 29.23
CA ASP A 174 -0.31 -0.90 29.24
C ASP A 174 0.56 -1.46 28.12
N ILE A 175 0.41 -2.76 27.84
CA ILE A 175 1.04 -3.41 26.70
C ILE A 175 0.49 -2.87 25.39
N LEU A 176 -0.82 -2.71 25.28
CA LEU A 176 -1.47 -2.20 24.06
C LEU A 176 -1.04 -0.75 23.77
N VAL A 177 -1.01 0.13 24.78
CA VAL A 177 -0.52 1.51 24.63
C VAL A 177 0.91 1.53 24.13
N TRP A 178 1.79 0.76 24.78
CA TRP A 178 3.20 0.67 24.40
C TRP A 178 3.36 0.13 22.97
N PHE A 179 2.63 -0.92 22.64
CA PHE A 179 2.70 -1.54 21.31
C PHE A 179 2.21 -0.62 20.20
N ASN A 180 1.11 0.12 20.42
CA ASN A 180 0.62 1.15 19.50
C ASN A 180 1.73 2.14 19.14
N GLN A 181 2.41 2.70 20.14
CA GLN A 181 3.49 3.66 19.91
C GLN A 181 4.66 3.05 19.13
N VAL A 182 5.07 1.85 19.48
CA VAL A 182 6.20 1.15 18.83
C VAL A 182 5.87 0.80 17.38
N LEU A 183 4.67 0.26 17.14
CA LEU A 183 4.22 -0.15 15.81
C LEU A 183 4.12 1.06 14.87
N ILE A 184 3.39 2.09 15.29
CA ILE A 184 3.17 3.29 14.46
C ILE A 184 4.50 3.96 14.12
N LYS A 185 5.39 4.13 15.11
CA LYS A 185 6.70 4.70 14.86
C LYS A 185 7.53 3.90 13.85
N ALA A 186 7.46 2.58 13.89
CA ALA A 186 8.17 1.73 12.93
C ALA A 186 7.56 1.83 11.51
N MET A 187 6.25 2.01 11.40
CA MET A 187 5.56 2.14 10.11
C MET A 187 5.73 3.53 9.48
N GLU A 188 5.89 4.58 10.29
CA GLU A 188 6.13 5.95 9.83
C GLU A 188 7.57 6.22 9.36
N TRP A 189 8.40 5.19 9.28
CA TRP A 189 9.80 5.33 8.87
C TRP A 189 9.95 5.82 7.42
N GLN A 190 10.74 6.87 7.23
CA GLN A 190 10.99 7.54 5.95
C GLN A 190 12.45 7.98 5.77
N GLU A 191 13.39 7.21 6.31
CA GLU A 191 14.81 7.57 6.28
C GLU A 191 15.48 7.29 4.92
N ASP A 192 14.84 6.48 4.04
CA ASP A 192 15.34 6.26 2.69
C ASP A 192 15.04 7.51 1.82
N PRO A 193 16.07 8.13 1.20
CA PRO A 193 15.89 9.32 0.36
C PRO A 193 14.91 9.15 -0.80
N VAL A 194 14.67 7.91 -1.26
CA VAL A 194 13.75 7.62 -2.36
C VAL A 194 12.29 7.80 -1.97
N ILE A 195 11.97 7.59 -0.69
CA ILE A 195 10.61 7.72 -0.15
C ILE A 195 10.45 8.88 0.84
N ALA A 196 11.55 9.57 1.18
CA ALA A 196 11.49 10.73 2.05
C ALA A 196 10.72 11.86 1.37
N HIS A 197 9.69 12.37 2.04
CA HIS A 197 8.88 13.47 1.53
C HIS A 197 8.39 14.35 2.69
N ASP A 198 8.40 15.66 2.49
CA ASP A 198 8.04 16.60 3.56
C ASP A 198 6.54 16.61 3.86
N GLU A 199 5.71 16.49 2.84
CA GLU A 199 4.25 16.60 2.94
C GLU A 199 3.55 15.25 2.97
N VAL A 200 4.03 14.27 2.18
CA VAL A 200 3.43 12.93 2.10
C VAL A 200 4.17 12.00 3.05
N LYS A 201 3.50 11.56 4.09
CA LYS A 201 4.07 10.67 5.11
C LYS A 201 3.53 9.23 4.95
N LEU A 202 4.43 8.26 5.21
CA LEU A 202 4.00 6.90 5.46
C LEU A 202 3.27 6.85 6.81
N GLY A 203 2.33 5.95 6.94
CA GLY A 203 1.59 5.76 8.17
C GLY A 203 1.07 4.34 8.27
N GLY A 204 0.59 4.01 9.45
CA GLY A 204 -0.12 2.78 9.74
C GLY A 204 -1.20 3.07 10.76
N ASP A 205 -2.18 2.19 10.82
CA ASP A 205 -3.28 2.23 11.78
C ASP A 205 -3.24 0.95 12.61
N LEU A 206 -3.58 1.02 13.89
CA LEU A 206 -3.76 -0.13 14.76
C LEU A 206 -5.25 -0.47 14.84
N GLU A 207 -5.58 -1.72 14.56
CA GLU A 207 -6.90 -2.29 14.79
C GLU A 207 -6.77 -3.48 15.72
N ILE A 208 -7.60 -3.56 16.74
CA ILE A 208 -7.70 -4.73 17.63
C ILE A 208 -8.97 -5.50 17.34
N PHE A 209 -8.88 -6.82 17.42
CA PHE A 209 -9.98 -7.72 17.15
C PHE A 209 -10.38 -8.44 18.43
N TRP A 210 -11.62 -8.21 18.90
CA TRP A 210 -12.17 -8.84 20.09
C TRP A 210 -13.69 -8.96 20.02
N PRO A 211 -14.29 -10.10 20.29
CA PRO A 211 -13.69 -11.39 20.70
C PRO A 211 -13.12 -12.22 19.55
N ASP A 212 -13.34 -11.82 18.32
CA ASP A 212 -12.89 -12.50 17.12
C ASP A 212 -12.61 -11.52 15.98
N TRP A 213 -12.11 -12.02 14.86
CA TRP A 213 -11.70 -11.23 13.70
C TRP A 213 -12.80 -10.42 13.01
N SER A 214 -14.06 -10.72 13.25
CA SER A 214 -15.17 -9.94 12.69
C SER A 214 -15.49 -8.66 13.47
N HIS A 215 -14.84 -8.49 14.63
CA HIS A 215 -15.07 -7.38 15.56
C HIS A 215 -13.80 -6.52 15.68
N GLY A 216 -13.51 -5.75 14.60
CA GLY A 216 -12.40 -4.83 14.57
C GLY A 216 -12.72 -3.51 15.25
N ILE A 217 -11.80 -3.01 16.06
CA ILE A 217 -11.87 -1.73 16.76
C ILE A 217 -10.63 -0.93 16.39
N GLU A 218 -10.82 0.19 15.66
CA GLU A 218 -9.72 1.10 15.30
C GLU A 218 -9.23 1.85 16.55
N ILE A 219 -7.93 1.78 16.81
CA ILE A 219 -7.26 2.51 17.89
C ILE A 219 -6.48 3.68 17.28
N PRO A 220 -6.76 4.93 17.67
CA PRO A 220 -6.02 6.07 17.16
C PRO A 220 -4.51 5.96 17.44
N ASN A 221 -3.71 6.45 16.51
CA ASN A 221 -2.26 6.45 16.63
C ASN A 221 -1.84 7.24 17.88
N ASN A 222 -0.95 6.67 18.68
CA ASN A 222 -0.48 7.24 19.95
C ASN A 222 -1.60 7.51 20.96
N ALA A 223 -2.72 6.79 20.90
CA ALA A 223 -3.81 6.94 21.85
C ALA A 223 -3.33 6.70 23.30
N THR A 224 -3.84 7.51 24.22
CA THR A 224 -3.60 7.33 25.64
C THR A 224 -4.42 6.15 26.19
N LYS A 225 -4.04 5.66 27.37
CA LYS A 225 -4.77 4.59 28.05
C LYS A 225 -6.24 4.94 28.26
N GLU A 226 -6.51 6.19 28.66
CA GLU A 226 -7.85 6.72 28.91
C GLU A 226 -8.69 6.76 27.63
N GLU A 227 -8.07 7.14 26.50
CA GLU A 227 -8.74 7.13 25.19
C GLU A 227 -9.09 5.74 24.75
N ILE A 228 -8.19 4.77 24.90
CA ILE A 228 -8.45 3.36 24.58
C ILE A 228 -9.58 2.81 25.43
N ILE A 229 -9.56 3.05 26.76
CA ILE A 229 -10.65 2.61 27.67
C ILE A 229 -11.99 3.17 27.20
N ARG A 230 -12.06 4.45 26.85
CA ARG A 230 -13.28 5.08 26.36
C ARG A 230 -13.80 4.42 25.10
N ILE A 231 -12.90 4.19 24.10
CA ILE A 231 -13.26 3.53 22.83
C ILE A 231 -13.81 2.13 23.08
N LEU A 232 -13.14 1.34 23.90
CA LEU A 232 -13.56 -0.02 24.23
C LEU A 232 -14.91 -0.04 24.97
N HIS A 233 -15.15 0.91 25.86
CA HIS A 233 -16.41 1.02 26.56
C HIS A 233 -17.56 1.41 25.62
N ASP A 234 -17.34 2.34 24.71
CA ASP A 234 -18.35 2.80 23.75
C ASP A 234 -18.74 1.66 22.78
N GLU A 235 -17.77 0.88 22.29
CA GLU A 235 -18.00 -0.27 21.41
C GLU A 235 -18.73 -1.43 22.10
N THR A 236 -18.48 -1.65 23.40
CA THR A 236 -19.17 -2.69 24.17
C THR A 236 -20.58 -2.30 24.61
N SER A 237 -20.85 -1.00 24.73
CA SER A 237 -22.15 -0.45 25.15
C SER A 237 -23.15 -0.36 23.99
N ASN A 238 -22.69 -0.41 22.74
CA ASN A 238 -23.51 -0.32 21.52
C ASN A 238 -23.90 -1.69 20.92
N LYS A 239 -23.57 -2.78 21.60
CA LYS A 239 -23.94 -4.16 21.27
C LYS A 239 -24.95 -4.71 22.26
#